data_380e05252c168a1b93af343f9e037844
#
_entry.id   380e05252c168a1b93af343f9e037844
#
_cell.length_a   1.000
_cell.length_b   1.000
_cell.length_c   1.000
_cell.angle_alpha   90.00
_cell.angle_beta   90.00
_cell.angle_gamma   90.00
#
_symmetry.space_group_name_H-M   'P 1'
#
loop_
_entity.id
_entity.type
_entity.pdbx_description
1 polymer ?
#
loop_
_entity_poly.entity_id
_entity_poly.type
_entity_poly.pdbx_seq_one_letter_code
_entity_poly.pdbx_strand_id
1 'polypeptide(L)'
;MYETYHSGWIECITGSMFSGKSEELIRRLRRGIYAKQKGVVFKPAIDDRYHKEKVVSHNGNAIEAINISKASEIMTHDLTNVDVIGIDEVQFFDDEIVSIVEKLSADGHRVIVAGLDMDFRGEPFEPMPKLMAVSEQVTKLQAVCAVCGSSSSRTQRLINGKPAKIDDPIILVGANESYEPRCRAHHIVAPSDNNKEEL
;
A
#
# COMPACT_ATOMS: atom_id res chain seq x y z
N MET A 1 -24.26 -10.36 -2.35
CA MET A 1 -24.76 -9.72 -3.58
C MET A 1 -23.53 -9.30 -4.37
N TYR A 2 -23.35 -9.75 -5.58
CA TYR A 2 -22.25 -9.26 -6.42
C TYR A 2 -22.72 -7.97 -7.07
N GLU A 3 -22.10 -6.85 -6.71
CA GLU A 3 -22.31 -5.60 -7.43
C GLU A 3 -21.74 -5.75 -8.83
N THR A 4 -22.60 -5.61 -9.84
CA THR A 4 -22.18 -5.57 -11.24
C THR A 4 -21.96 -4.11 -11.61
N TYR A 5 -20.70 -3.71 -11.70
CA TYR A 5 -20.35 -2.42 -12.27
C TYR A 5 -20.41 -2.53 -13.79
N HIS A 6 -21.14 -1.64 -14.44
CA HIS A 6 -21.25 -1.56 -15.91
C HIS A 6 -20.12 -0.76 -16.57
N SER A 7 -19.25 -0.17 -15.77
CA SER A 7 -18.04 0.57 -16.15
C SER A 7 -16.87 0.07 -15.31
N GLY A 8 -15.67 0.59 -15.51
CA GLY A 8 -14.56 0.38 -14.60
C GLY A 8 -14.87 0.91 -13.19
N TRP A 9 -14.11 0.45 -12.20
CA TRP A 9 -14.25 0.87 -10.80
C TRP A 9 -12.92 0.76 -10.07
N ILE A 10 -12.83 1.39 -8.89
CA ILE A 10 -11.64 1.46 -8.07
C ILE A 10 -11.87 0.67 -6.77
N GLU A 11 -10.94 -0.22 -6.45
CA GLU A 11 -10.87 -0.91 -5.16
C GLU A 11 -9.61 -0.48 -4.42
N CYS A 12 -9.75 -0.03 -3.18
CA CYS A 12 -8.63 0.33 -2.32
C CYS A 12 -8.45 -0.71 -1.22
N ILE A 13 -7.27 -1.31 -1.15
CA ILE A 13 -6.84 -2.21 -0.08
C ILE A 13 -5.83 -1.46 0.79
N THR A 14 -6.17 -1.24 2.05
CA THR A 14 -5.32 -0.47 2.94
C THR A 14 -5.16 -1.11 4.32
N GLY A 15 -4.24 -0.60 5.12
CA GLY A 15 -3.93 -1.07 6.47
C GLY A 15 -2.45 -0.99 6.80
N SER A 16 -2.08 -1.30 8.03
CA SER A 16 -0.69 -1.28 8.51
C SER A 16 0.22 -2.29 7.78
N MET A 17 1.51 -2.20 7.98
CA MET A 17 2.41 -3.30 7.61
C MET A 17 1.95 -4.61 8.28
N PHE A 18 2.23 -5.73 7.63
CA PHE A 18 1.85 -7.09 8.08
C PHE A 18 0.34 -7.37 8.14
N SER A 19 -0.51 -6.50 7.58
CA SER A 19 -1.96 -6.72 7.54
C SER A 19 -2.45 -7.60 6.39
N GLY A 20 -1.56 -8.04 5.47
CA GLY A 20 -1.92 -8.92 4.35
C GLY A 20 -2.40 -8.20 3.09
N LYS A 21 -2.06 -6.91 2.91
CA LYS A 21 -2.48 -6.12 1.73
C LYS A 21 -2.07 -6.74 0.40
N SER A 22 -0.79 -7.07 0.24
CA SER A 22 -0.27 -7.70 -0.99
C SER A 22 -0.88 -9.08 -1.22
N GLU A 23 -1.17 -9.84 -0.16
CA GLU A 23 -1.90 -11.12 -0.26
C GLU A 23 -3.31 -10.92 -0.80
N GLU A 24 -4.03 -9.94 -0.27
CA GLU A 24 -5.39 -9.63 -0.72
C GLU A 24 -5.40 -9.10 -2.16
N LEU A 25 -4.43 -8.26 -2.53
CA LEU A 25 -4.24 -7.81 -3.92
C LEU A 25 -4.03 -9.01 -4.84
N ILE A 26 -3.08 -9.89 -4.53
CA ILE A 26 -2.79 -11.11 -5.30
C ILE A 26 -4.03 -12.00 -5.38
N ARG A 27 -4.78 -12.16 -4.29
CA ARG A 27 -6.01 -12.95 -4.25
C ARG A 27 -7.07 -12.40 -5.22
N ARG A 28 -7.29 -11.08 -5.25
CA ARG A 28 -8.24 -10.43 -6.17
C ARG A 28 -7.81 -10.57 -7.62
N LEU A 29 -6.52 -10.35 -7.91
CA LEU A 29 -5.97 -10.50 -9.26
C LEU A 29 -6.12 -11.95 -9.77
N ARG A 30 -5.78 -12.95 -8.94
CA ARG A 30 -5.94 -14.37 -9.30
C ARG A 30 -7.39 -14.72 -9.63
N ARG A 31 -8.36 -14.18 -8.90
CA ARG A 31 -9.79 -14.37 -9.22
C ARG A 31 -10.12 -13.82 -10.61
N GLY A 32 -9.58 -12.66 -10.98
CA GLY A 32 -9.71 -12.11 -12.34
C GLY A 32 -9.15 -13.08 -13.38
N ILE A 33 -7.94 -13.59 -13.16
CA ILE A 33 -7.30 -14.57 -14.06
C ILE A 33 -8.17 -15.84 -14.22
N TYR A 34 -8.73 -16.38 -13.14
CA TYR A 34 -9.67 -17.51 -13.23
C TYR A 34 -10.94 -17.17 -14.01
N ALA A 35 -11.38 -15.92 -13.98
CA ALA A 35 -12.47 -15.40 -14.79
C ALA A 35 -12.05 -15.08 -16.24
N LYS A 36 -10.83 -15.47 -16.66
CA LYS A 36 -10.24 -15.20 -17.98
C LYS A 36 -9.99 -13.72 -18.26
N GLN A 37 -9.93 -12.90 -17.23
CA GLN A 37 -9.55 -11.49 -17.32
C GLN A 37 -8.02 -11.38 -17.45
N LYS A 38 -7.58 -10.43 -18.27
CA LYS A 38 -6.16 -10.07 -18.37
C LYS A 38 -5.81 -9.03 -17.31
N GLY A 39 -4.82 -9.34 -16.48
CA GLY A 39 -4.35 -8.46 -15.43
C GLY A 39 -2.92 -7.99 -15.63
N VAL A 40 -2.63 -6.78 -15.22
CA VAL A 40 -1.28 -6.22 -15.11
C VAL A 40 -1.10 -5.65 -13.70
N VAL A 41 0.14 -5.69 -13.19
CA VAL A 41 0.46 -5.14 -11.88
C VAL A 41 1.61 -4.15 -11.99
N PHE A 42 1.47 -3.02 -11.33
CA PHE A 42 2.51 -1.99 -11.21
C PHE A 42 2.94 -1.85 -9.75
N LYS A 43 4.20 -1.48 -9.54
CA LYS A 43 4.71 -1.11 -8.23
C LYS A 43 5.83 -0.05 -8.37
N PRO A 44 6.08 0.77 -7.33
CA PRO A 44 7.16 1.74 -7.35
C PRO A 44 8.53 1.06 -7.36
N ALA A 45 9.47 1.64 -8.10
CA ALA A 45 10.84 1.16 -8.24
C ALA A 45 11.73 1.42 -7.00
N ILE A 46 11.19 1.98 -5.92
CA ILE A 46 11.93 2.45 -4.73
C ILE A 46 12.53 1.28 -3.92
N ASP A 47 11.99 0.08 -3.99
CA ASP A 47 12.42 -1.04 -3.15
C ASP A 47 13.21 -2.09 -3.95
N ASP A 48 14.51 -1.82 -4.12
CA ASP A 48 15.46 -2.80 -4.69
C ASP A 48 15.71 -4.03 -3.79
N ARG A 49 15.19 -4.03 -2.56
CA ARG A 49 15.49 -5.07 -1.55
C ARG A 49 14.72 -6.37 -1.74
N TYR A 50 13.59 -6.35 -2.46
CA TYR A 50 12.75 -7.54 -2.68
C TYR A 50 12.32 -7.65 -4.15
N HIS A 51 12.88 -8.64 -4.87
CA HIS A 51 12.51 -9.11 -6.20
C HIS A 51 11.97 -8.04 -7.18
N LYS A 52 12.86 -7.57 -8.04
CA LYS A 52 12.67 -6.46 -9.00
C LYS A 52 11.41 -6.55 -9.90
N GLU A 53 10.78 -7.71 -9.99
CA GLU A 53 9.75 -8.00 -11.00
C GLU A 53 8.51 -8.72 -10.45
N LYS A 54 8.29 -8.72 -9.12
CA LYS A 54 7.17 -9.45 -8.53
C LYS A 54 6.57 -8.71 -7.34
N VAL A 55 5.24 -8.72 -7.24
CA VAL A 55 4.57 -8.52 -5.96
C VAL A 55 4.65 -9.82 -5.19
N VAL A 56 5.30 -9.79 -4.03
CA VAL A 56 5.49 -10.97 -3.18
C VAL A 56 4.81 -10.73 -1.84
N SER A 57 3.91 -11.62 -1.45
CA SER A 57 3.35 -11.61 -0.10
C SER A 57 4.32 -12.23 0.90
N HIS A 58 4.16 -11.95 2.20
CA HIS A 58 4.94 -12.56 3.28
C HIS A 58 4.91 -14.09 3.26
N ASN A 59 3.87 -14.70 2.71
CA ASN A 59 3.72 -16.16 2.56
C ASN A 59 4.32 -16.72 1.25
N GLY A 60 5.09 -15.91 0.50
CA GLY A 60 5.79 -16.36 -0.71
C GLY A 60 4.93 -16.47 -1.98
N ASN A 61 3.65 -16.06 -1.94
CA ASN A 61 2.84 -15.93 -3.14
C ASN A 61 3.35 -14.76 -3.98
N ALA A 62 3.50 -14.95 -5.29
CA ALA A 62 4.02 -13.93 -6.19
C ALA A 62 3.17 -13.79 -7.46
N ILE A 63 3.07 -12.56 -7.95
CA ILE A 63 2.59 -12.19 -9.28
C ILE A 63 3.65 -11.27 -9.89
N GLU A 64 3.93 -11.43 -11.18
CA GLU A 64 4.83 -10.53 -11.91
C GLU A 64 4.29 -9.10 -11.87
N ALA A 65 5.18 -8.14 -11.67
CA ALA A 65 4.84 -6.74 -11.59
C ALA A 65 5.85 -5.90 -12.39
N ILE A 66 5.35 -4.84 -12.98
CA ILE A 66 6.14 -3.85 -13.70
C ILE A 66 6.60 -2.79 -12.70
N ASN A 67 7.91 -2.62 -12.57
CA ASN A 67 8.47 -1.55 -11.76
C ASN A 67 8.44 -0.25 -12.54
N ILE A 68 7.90 0.81 -11.94
CA ILE A 68 7.83 2.15 -12.52
C ILE A 68 8.33 3.19 -11.52
N SER A 69 8.97 4.23 -12.02
CA SER A 69 9.52 5.30 -11.18
C SER A 69 8.50 6.40 -10.88
N LYS A 70 7.52 6.60 -11.76
CA LYS A 70 6.48 7.62 -11.65
C LYS A 70 5.13 7.04 -12.01
N ALA A 71 4.07 7.56 -11.40
CA ALA A 71 2.70 7.16 -11.68
C ALA A 71 2.32 7.31 -13.17
N SER A 72 2.77 8.39 -13.81
CA SER A 72 2.50 8.67 -15.23
C SER A 72 3.02 7.60 -16.19
N GLU A 73 4.02 6.81 -15.81
CA GLU A 73 4.52 5.72 -16.64
C GLU A 73 3.47 4.63 -16.88
N ILE A 74 2.50 4.46 -15.99
CA ILE A 74 1.37 3.52 -16.20
C ILE A 74 0.71 3.78 -17.55
N MET A 75 0.50 5.05 -17.89
CA MET A 75 -0.18 5.46 -19.11
C MET A 75 0.65 5.26 -20.39
N THR A 76 1.93 4.92 -20.29
CA THR A 76 2.79 4.61 -21.44
C THR A 76 2.71 3.14 -21.88
N HIS A 77 2.10 2.29 -21.08
CA HIS A 77 1.89 0.88 -21.39
C HIS A 77 0.63 0.66 -22.23
N ASP A 78 0.67 -0.35 -23.10
CA ASP A 78 -0.53 -0.76 -23.86
C ASP A 78 -1.50 -1.50 -22.94
N LEU A 79 -2.55 -0.82 -22.53
CA LEU A 79 -3.61 -1.33 -21.67
C LEU A 79 -4.89 -1.72 -22.43
N THR A 80 -4.90 -1.68 -23.76
CA THR A 80 -6.10 -1.88 -24.62
C THR A 80 -6.83 -3.20 -24.34
N ASN A 81 -6.11 -4.25 -23.96
CA ASN A 81 -6.67 -5.56 -23.68
C ASN A 81 -6.53 -5.98 -22.20
N VAL A 82 -6.37 -5.02 -21.29
CA VAL A 82 -6.24 -5.26 -19.86
C VAL A 82 -7.60 -5.05 -19.21
N ASP A 83 -8.07 -6.02 -18.44
CA ASP A 83 -9.35 -5.92 -17.71
C ASP A 83 -9.11 -5.43 -16.26
N VAL A 84 -8.01 -5.87 -15.64
CA VAL A 84 -7.71 -5.60 -14.23
C VAL A 84 -6.30 -5.02 -14.08
N ILE A 85 -6.20 -3.91 -13.39
CA ILE A 85 -4.92 -3.23 -13.10
C ILE A 85 -4.72 -3.25 -11.59
N GLY A 86 -3.64 -3.88 -11.13
CA GLY A 86 -3.19 -3.83 -9.74
C GLY A 86 -2.08 -2.81 -9.56
N ILE A 87 -2.11 -2.06 -8.47
CA ILE A 87 -1.02 -1.13 -8.09
C ILE A 87 -0.68 -1.39 -6.63
N ASP A 88 0.52 -1.94 -6.37
CA ASP A 88 0.98 -2.21 -5.01
C ASP A 88 1.86 -1.06 -4.50
N GLU A 89 1.95 -0.93 -3.16
CA GLU A 89 2.72 0.09 -2.46
C GLU A 89 2.46 1.51 -2.99
N VAL A 90 1.19 1.80 -3.27
CA VAL A 90 0.75 3.02 -3.97
C VAL A 90 1.08 4.31 -3.23
N GLN A 91 1.30 4.27 -1.90
CA GLN A 91 1.72 5.40 -1.08
C GLN A 91 3.11 5.96 -1.44
N PHE A 92 3.88 5.26 -2.26
CA PHE A 92 5.18 5.75 -2.72
C PHE A 92 5.13 6.49 -4.05
N PHE A 93 3.96 6.58 -4.67
CA PHE A 93 3.76 7.45 -5.83
C PHE A 93 3.37 8.88 -5.41
N ASP A 94 3.54 9.81 -6.34
CA ASP A 94 3.06 11.18 -6.18
C ASP A 94 1.53 11.29 -6.30
N ASP A 95 0.99 12.47 -6.01
CA ASP A 95 -0.45 12.75 -6.05
C ASP A 95 -1.08 12.54 -7.44
N GLU A 96 -0.28 12.51 -8.52
CA GLU A 96 -0.77 12.27 -9.88
C GLU A 96 -1.44 10.89 -9.99
N ILE A 97 -1.05 9.93 -9.14
CA ILE A 97 -1.64 8.58 -9.13
C ILE A 97 -3.16 8.61 -8.95
N VAL A 98 -3.72 9.57 -8.23
CA VAL A 98 -5.17 9.68 -8.01
C VAL A 98 -5.89 9.91 -9.34
N SER A 99 -5.47 10.90 -10.10
CA SER A 99 -6.07 11.22 -11.41
C SER A 99 -5.86 10.11 -12.45
N ILE A 100 -4.73 9.40 -12.36
CA ILE A 100 -4.44 8.24 -13.23
C ILE A 100 -5.40 7.09 -12.91
N VAL A 101 -5.61 6.77 -11.64
CA VAL A 101 -6.51 5.70 -11.20
C VAL A 101 -7.96 6.01 -11.61
N GLU A 102 -8.43 7.26 -11.45
CA GLU A 102 -9.75 7.70 -11.92
C GLU A 102 -9.87 7.58 -13.44
N LYS A 103 -8.84 8.00 -14.19
CA LYS A 103 -8.84 7.88 -15.64
C LYS A 103 -8.90 6.41 -16.10
N LEU A 104 -8.09 5.54 -15.52
CA LEU A 104 -8.10 4.10 -15.84
C LEU A 104 -9.49 3.47 -15.58
N SER A 105 -10.11 3.86 -14.46
CA SER A 105 -11.47 3.43 -14.15
C SER A 105 -12.49 3.98 -15.16
N ALA A 106 -12.38 5.24 -15.57
CA ALA A 106 -13.25 5.83 -16.59
C ALA A 106 -13.06 5.16 -17.97
N ASP A 107 -11.83 4.70 -18.27
CA ASP A 107 -11.51 3.96 -19.50
C ASP A 107 -12.03 2.48 -19.45
N GLY A 108 -12.68 2.07 -18.37
CA GLY A 108 -13.36 0.78 -18.23
C GLY A 108 -12.57 -0.30 -17.48
N HIS A 109 -11.39 0.00 -16.94
CA HIS A 109 -10.59 -0.96 -16.20
C HIS A 109 -11.09 -1.14 -14.76
N ARG A 110 -11.00 -2.35 -14.23
CA ARG A 110 -11.04 -2.61 -12.80
C ARG A 110 -9.68 -2.27 -12.20
N VAL A 111 -9.60 -1.25 -11.37
CA VAL A 111 -8.36 -0.79 -10.76
C VAL A 111 -8.32 -1.19 -9.29
N ILE A 112 -7.27 -1.88 -8.86
CA ILE A 112 -7.09 -2.32 -7.46
C ILE A 112 -5.80 -1.70 -6.94
N VAL A 113 -5.91 -0.75 -6.03
CA VAL A 113 -4.75 -0.12 -5.38
C VAL A 113 -4.54 -0.73 -4.00
N ALA A 114 -3.27 -0.92 -3.61
CA ALA A 114 -2.91 -1.42 -2.28
C ALA A 114 -1.80 -0.54 -1.67
N GLY A 115 -1.95 -0.13 -0.41
CA GLY A 115 -0.96 0.72 0.24
C GLY A 115 -1.21 0.96 1.73
N LEU A 116 -0.24 1.61 2.38
CA LEU A 116 -0.29 2.01 3.77
C LEU A 116 -1.16 3.26 3.94
N ASP A 117 -2.18 3.21 4.78
CA ASP A 117 -3.03 4.37 5.07
C ASP A 117 -2.40 5.37 6.05
N MET A 118 -1.42 4.93 6.82
CA MET A 118 -0.70 5.76 7.79
C MET A 118 0.79 5.49 7.73
N ASP A 119 1.58 6.54 7.98
CA ASP A 119 3.02 6.43 8.20
C ASP A 119 3.33 5.84 9.60
N PHE A 120 4.63 5.74 9.93
CA PHE A 120 5.07 5.22 11.24
C PHE A 120 4.67 6.10 12.42
N ARG A 121 4.34 7.38 12.19
CA ARG A 121 3.84 8.32 13.21
C ARG A 121 2.35 8.11 13.49
N GLY A 122 1.67 7.38 12.62
CA GLY A 122 0.24 7.18 12.64
C GLY A 122 -0.54 8.34 12.02
N GLU A 123 0.14 9.16 11.23
CA GLU A 123 -0.44 10.23 10.41
C GLU A 123 -0.88 9.68 9.04
N PRO A 124 -1.87 10.29 8.39
CA PRO A 124 -2.29 9.89 7.06
C PRO A 124 -1.11 9.89 6.08
N PHE A 125 -0.98 8.83 5.28
CA PHE A 125 0.07 8.70 4.29
C PHE A 125 -0.48 9.01 2.89
N GLU A 126 -0.17 10.20 2.38
CA GLU A 126 -0.57 10.58 1.02
C GLU A 126 0.07 9.66 -0.03
N PRO A 127 -0.62 9.35 -1.13
CA PRO A 127 -1.94 9.84 -1.56
C PRO A 127 -3.12 8.96 -1.09
N MET A 128 -2.91 8.04 -0.14
CA MET A 128 -3.92 7.05 0.26
C MET A 128 -5.26 7.62 0.70
N PRO A 129 -5.35 8.71 1.50
CA PRO A 129 -6.64 9.29 1.87
C PRO A 129 -7.49 9.70 0.67
N LYS A 130 -6.85 10.24 -0.37
CA LYS A 130 -7.52 10.64 -1.61
C LYS A 130 -8.00 9.41 -2.40
N LEU A 131 -7.14 8.39 -2.53
CA LEU A 131 -7.50 7.13 -3.19
C LEU A 131 -8.65 6.41 -2.48
N MET A 132 -8.64 6.40 -1.14
CA MET A 132 -9.77 5.86 -0.36
C MET A 132 -11.07 6.62 -0.63
N ALA A 133 -11.00 7.94 -0.82
CA ALA A 133 -12.19 8.77 -1.05
C ALA A 133 -12.81 8.54 -2.43
N VAL A 134 -12.00 8.32 -3.47
CA VAL A 134 -12.49 8.11 -4.85
C VAL A 134 -12.82 6.65 -5.17
N SER A 135 -12.50 5.71 -4.27
CA SER A 135 -12.73 4.27 -4.48
C SER A 135 -14.17 3.88 -4.17
N GLU A 136 -14.80 3.08 -5.05
CA GLU A 136 -16.11 2.46 -4.80
C GLU A 136 -16.04 1.42 -3.68
N GLN A 137 -14.88 0.77 -3.50
CA GLN A 137 -14.69 -0.22 -2.44
C GLN A 137 -13.41 0.05 -1.66
N VAL A 138 -13.54 0.20 -0.35
CA VAL A 138 -12.38 0.33 0.55
C VAL A 138 -12.35 -0.86 1.51
N THR A 139 -11.24 -1.59 1.51
CA THR A 139 -10.99 -2.70 2.44
C THR A 139 -9.83 -2.34 3.34
N LYS A 140 -10.15 -2.01 4.60
CA LYS A 140 -9.15 -1.70 5.61
C LYS A 140 -8.80 -2.94 6.42
N LEU A 141 -7.61 -3.49 6.17
CA LEU A 141 -7.09 -4.67 6.82
C LEU A 141 -6.40 -4.32 8.15
N GLN A 142 -6.38 -5.27 9.06
CA GLN A 142 -5.71 -5.15 10.34
C GLN A 142 -4.72 -6.30 10.51
N ALA A 143 -3.59 -6.00 11.13
CA ALA A 143 -2.61 -6.99 11.57
C ALA A 143 -2.89 -7.40 13.02
N VAL A 144 -1.99 -8.20 13.58
CA VAL A 144 -2.03 -8.60 14.99
C VAL A 144 -0.95 -7.86 15.76
N CYS A 145 -1.31 -7.17 16.83
CA CYS A 145 -0.37 -6.42 17.66
C CYS A 145 0.69 -7.33 18.25
N ALA A 146 1.96 -7.04 17.97
CA ALA A 146 3.11 -7.82 18.47
C ALA A 146 3.24 -7.83 20.00
N VAL A 147 2.58 -6.89 20.71
CA VAL A 147 2.66 -6.79 22.18
C VAL A 147 1.53 -7.55 22.88
N CYS A 148 0.29 -7.41 22.39
CA CYS A 148 -0.88 -7.91 23.15
C CYS A 148 -1.80 -8.82 22.34
N GLY A 149 -1.49 -9.12 21.08
CA GLY A 149 -2.32 -9.98 20.24
C GLY A 149 -3.65 -9.36 19.74
N SER A 150 -3.98 -8.12 20.12
CA SER A 150 -5.18 -7.44 19.65
C SER A 150 -5.05 -6.99 18.18
N SER A 151 -6.17 -6.65 17.54
CA SER A 151 -6.18 -6.05 16.20
C SER A 151 -5.30 -4.81 16.15
N SER A 152 -4.48 -4.72 15.11
CA SER A 152 -3.50 -3.67 14.91
C SER A 152 -3.76 -2.89 13.63
N SER A 153 -3.79 -1.56 13.75
CA SER A 153 -3.92 -0.63 12.62
C SER A 153 -2.72 0.32 12.51
N ARG A 154 -1.68 0.15 13.32
CA ARG A 154 -0.49 1.01 13.34
C ARG A 154 0.75 0.23 12.92
N THR A 155 1.66 0.92 12.27
CA THR A 155 2.99 0.42 11.96
C THR A 155 3.97 1.05 12.92
N GLN A 156 4.51 0.27 13.85
CA GLN A 156 5.59 0.71 14.73
C GLN A 156 6.90 0.61 13.99
N ARG A 157 7.64 1.71 13.92
CA ARG A 157 9.02 1.72 13.44
C ARG A 157 9.97 1.73 14.62
N LEU A 158 10.99 0.86 14.54
CA LEU A 158 12.06 0.76 15.52
C LEU A 158 13.40 1.01 14.81
N ILE A 159 14.23 1.85 15.40
CA ILE A 159 15.61 2.10 14.98
C ILE A 159 16.51 1.60 16.11
N ASN A 160 17.35 0.60 15.83
CA ASN A 160 18.17 -0.07 16.86
C ASN A 160 17.32 -0.56 18.06
N GLY A 161 16.12 -1.10 17.81
CA GLY A 161 15.20 -1.60 18.82
C GLY A 161 14.44 -0.54 19.64
N LYS A 162 14.59 0.75 19.34
CA LYS A 162 13.90 1.86 20.03
C LYS A 162 12.87 2.49 19.09
N PRO A 163 11.74 3.02 19.62
CA PRO A 163 10.78 3.75 18.81
C PRO A 163 11.43 4.89 18.04
N ALA A 164 11.09 5.00 16.75
CA ALA A 164 11.53 6.10 15.90
C ALA A 164 11.02 7.44 16.45
N LYS A 165 11.77 8.52 16.20
CA LYS A 165 11.41 9.87 16.62
C LYS A 165 10.43 10.48 15.64
N ILE A 166 9.65 11.46 16.14
CA ILE A 166 8.63 12.16 15.35
C ILE A 166 9.21 12.89 14.12
N ASP A 167 10.45 13.34 14.23
CA ASP A 167 11.20 14.04 13.17
C ASP A 167 12.06 13.14 12.27
N ASP A 168 12.07 11.82 12.51
CA ASP A 168 12.73 10.88 11.60
C ASP A 168 12.07 10.92 10.21
N PRO A 169 12.84 10.73 9.11
CA PRO A 169 12.28 10.70 7.77
C PRO A 169 11.19 9.63 7.62
N ILE A 170 10.13 9.93 6.89
CA ILE A 170 9.03 8.97 6.64
C ILE A 170 9.56 7.73 5.93
N ILE A 171 10.39 7.92 4.91
CA ILE A 171 11.04 6.85 4.15
C ILE A 171 12.51 6.82 4.57
N LEU A 172 12.96 5.70 5.11
CA LEU A 172 14.37 5.47 5.45
C LEU A 172 14.83 4.22 4.71
N VAL A 173 15.93 4.34 3.98
CA VAL A 173 16.54 3.23 3.22
C VAL A 173 17.89 2.87 3.86
N GLY A 174 18.04 1.60 4.30
CA GLY A 174 19.34 1.04 4.61
C GLY A 174 19.86 1.18 6.05
N ALA A 175 19.01 1.56 7.01
CA ALA A 175 19.39 1.56 8.43
C ALA A 175 19.04 0.23 9.13
N ASN A 176 19.52 0.02 10.35
CA ASN A 176 19.09 -1.06 11.25
C ASN A 176 17.66 -0.79 11.77
N GLU A 177 16.73 -0.68 10.83
CA GLU A 177 15.32 -0.46 11.11
C GLU A 177 14.54 -1.77 11.07
N SER A 178 13.54 -1.85 11.90
CA SER A 178 12.54 -2.91 11.87
C SER A 178 11.16 -2.32 12.05
N TYR A 179 10.18 -3.03 11.54
CA TYR A 179 8.78 -2.66 11.66
C TYR A 179 8.01 -3.78 12.34
N GLU A 180 7.02 -3.42 13.12
CA GLU A 180 6.09 -4.36 13.72
C GLU A 180 4.69 -3.78 13.83
N PRO A 181 3.64 -4.63 13.75
CA PRO A 181 2.27 -4.17 13.89
C PRO A 181 1.96 -3.88 15.36
N ARG A 182 1.35 -2.74 15.64
CA ARG A 182 0.93 -2.31 16.98
C ARG A 182 -0.51 -1.83 16.99
N CYS A 183 -1.25 -2.16 18.05
CA CYS A 183 -2.53 -1.52 18.30
C CYS A 183 -2.31 -0.06 18.78
N ARG A 184 -3.37 0.73 18.78
CA ARG A 184 -3.30 2.15 19.19
C ARG A 184 -2.68 2.35 20.58
N ALA A 185 -2.95 1.44 21.52
CA ALA A 185 -2.44 1.54 22.90
C ALA A 185 -0.94 1.22 23.02
N HIS A 186 -0.37 0.47 22.08
CA HIS A 186 1.03 0.04 22.12
C HIS A 186 1.91 0.70 21.05
N HIS A 187 1.33 1.59 20.25
CA HIS A 187 2.08 2.37 19.27
C HIS A 187 2.73 3.57 19.95
N ILE A 188 4.03 3.72 19.79
CA ILE A 188 4.85 4.75 20.43
C ILE A 188 5.68 5.47 19.38
N VAL A 189 5.63 6.80 19.39
CA VAL A 189 6.54 7.66 18.63
C VAL A 189 7.37 8.44 19.64
N ALA A 190 8.70 8.37 19.51
CA ALA A 190 9.57 9.10 20.43
C ALA A 190 9.55 10.62 20.10
N PRO A 191 9.66 11.49 21.12
CA PRO A 191 9.77 12.95 20.88
C PRO A 191 11.07 13.27 20.13
N SER A 192 11.09 14.45 19.51
CA SER A 192 12.32 15.03 18.94
C SER A 192 13.37 15.31 20.02
N ASP A 193 14.65 15.25 19.66
CA ASP A 193 15.74 15.59 20.58
C ASP A 193 15.71 17.06 21.04
N ASN A 194 15.11 17.94 20.22
CA ASN A 194 15.04 19.38 20.52
C ASN A 194 14.06 19.73 21.65
N ASN A 195 13.23 18.81 22.12
CA ASN A 195 12.26 19.04 23.22
C ASN A 195 12.82 18.65 24.62
N LYS A 196 14.12 18.48 24.78
CA LYS A 196 14.72 18.14 26.09
C LYS A 196 15.16 19.36 26.94
N GLU A 197 14.94 20.60 26.46
CA GLU A 197 15.40 21.82 27.17
C GLU A 197 14.30 22.60 27.90
N GLU A 198 13.04 22.10 27.94
CA GLU A 198 11.97 22.78 28.70
C GLU A 198 11.26 21.84 29.69
N LEU A 199 11.98 21.43 30.75
CA LEU A 199 11.38 20.94 32.02
C LEU A 199 12.31 21.26 33.20
#